data_80b0d77c13203806367930b00883a15d
#
_entry.id   80b0d77c13203806367930b00883a15d
#
_cell.length_a   1.000
_cell.length_b   1.000
_cell.length_c   1.000
_cell.angle_alpha   90.00
_cell.angle_beta   90.00
_cell.angle_gamma   90.00
#
_symmetry.space_group_name_H-M   'P 1'
#
loop_
_entity.id
_entity.type
_entity.pdbx_description
1 polymer ?
#
loop_
_entity_poly.entity_id
_entity_poly.type
_entity_poly.pdbx_seq_one_letter_code
_entity_poly.pdbx_strand_id
1 'polypeptide(L)'
;SHNGVHSMADELGLPRSKAITTVKPDGTVGKMMDTTEGIHKPLSKYIFNNILISKASPLLQVAIEAGYRHFEHPFDSTSEIVTLPVCFEGVEFDKVHVKRKVKTILPSTLEGDCTEVFEELDLEVNVESAVDQLERYKLWMDNYADHNVSITVSYSVDESEEIVEWLHKNWDHFVGVSFL
;
A
#
# COMPACT_ATOMS: atom_id res chain seq x y z
N SER A 1 -14.94 23.54 -6.07
CA SER A 1 -15.61 22.43 -6.80
C SER A 1 -17.08 22.31 -6.45
N HIS A 2 -17.50 22.38 -5.17
CA HIS A 2 -18.90 22.25 -4.73
C HIS A 2 -19.84 23.21 -5.47
N ASN A 3 -19.49 24.50 -5.53
CA ASN A 3 -20.32 25.51 -6.20
C ASN A 3 -20.57 25.18 -7.69
N GLY A 4 -19.56 24.69 -8.41
CA GLY A 4 -19.70 24.33 -9.81
C GLY A 4 -20.61 23.11 -10.03
N VAL A 5 -20.47 22.08 -9.18
CA VAL A 5 -21.32 20.87 -9.26
C VAL A 5 -22.77 21.20 -8.91
N HIS A 6 -22.99 22.01 -7.87
CA HIS A 6 -24.35 22.42 -7.48
C HIS A 6 -25.00 23.32 -8.53
N SER A 7 -24.27 24.28 -9.12
CA SER A 7 -24.74 25.11 -10.22
C SER A 7 -25.19 24.27 -11.42
N MET A 8 -24.38 23.31 -11.81
CA MET A 8 -24.72 22.41 -12.92
C MET A 8 -25.94 21.54 -12.60
N ALA A 9 -26.06 21.04 -11.37
CA ALA A 9 -27.21 20.26 -10.94
C ALA A 9 -28.50 21.10 -11.02
N ASP A 10 -28.44 22.36 -10.58
CA ASP A 10 -29.59 23.30 -10.63
C ASP A 10 -29.99 23.61 -12.08
N GLU A 11 -29.03 23.85 -12.98
CA GLU A 11 -29.29 24.09 -14.41
C GLU A 11 -29.94 22.87 -15.08
N LEU A 12 -29.54 21.65 -14.69
CA LEU A 12 -30.10 20.41 -15.25
C LEU A 12 -31.39 19.94 -14.56
N GLY A 13 -31.82 20.62 -13.50
CA GLY A 13 -32.98 20.21 -12.71
C GLY A 13 -32.76 18.90 -11.93
N LEU A 14 -31.52 18.59 -11.60
CA LEU A 14 -31.14 17.39 -10.87
C LEU A 14 -30.94 17.67 -9.36
N PRO A 15 -31.19 16.67 -8.49
CA PRO A 15 -30.87 16.82 -7.08
C PRO A 15 -29.38 17.12 -6.88
N ARG A 16 -29.06 18.04 -5.98
CA ARG A 16 -27.66 18.33 -5.60
C ARG A 16 -27.01 17.13 -4.93
N SER A 17 -25.79 16.80 -5.36
CA SER A 17 -24.98 15.74 -4.74
C SER A 17 -24.66 16.10 -3.29
N LYS A 18 -24.73 15.11 -2.38
CA LYS A 18 -24.36 15.27 -0.97
C LYS A 18 -22.85 15.11 -0.75
N ALA A 19 -22.21 14.25 -1.53
CA ALA A 19 -20.79 14.01 -1.48
C ALA A 19 -20.19 14.22 -2.87
N ILE A 20 -19.20 15.10 -2.98
CA ILE A 20 -18.60 15.53 -4.25
C ILE A 20 -17.13 15.14 -4.30
N THR A 21 -16.44 15.17 -3.18
CA THR A 21 -15.02 14.92 -3.08
C THR A 21 -14.71 13.62 -2.34
N THR A 22 -13.69 12.91 -2.82
CA THR A 22 -13.17 11.69 -2.22
C THR A 22 -11.69 11.54 -2.59
N VAL A 23 -10.93 10.76 -1.84
CA VAL A 23 -9.59 10.31 -2.20
C VAL A 23 -9.63 8.81 -2.35
N LYS A 24 -9.32 8.32 -3.56
CA LYS A 24 -9.25 6.89 -3.88
C LYS A 24 -7.80 6.45 -4.04
N PRO A 25 -7.47 5.18 -3.73
CA PRO A 25 -6.14 4.67 -3.99
C PRO A 25 -5.91 4.52 -5.49
N ASP A 26 -4.70 4.77 -5.91
CA ASP A 26 -4.25 4.55 -7.29
C ASP A 26 -3.19 3.43 -7.31
N GLY A 27 -3.66 2.22 -7.46
CA GLY A 27 -2.82 1.04 -7.33
C GLY A 27 -1.84 0.80 -8.49
N THR A 28 -2.02 1.43 -9.65
CA THR A 28 -1.22 1.14 -10.84
C THR A 28 -0.48 2.37 -11.35
N VAL A 29 -1.19 3.44 -11.65
CA VAL A 29 -0.61 4.64 -12.25
C VAL A 29 0.31 5.36 -11.25
N GLY A 30 -0.06 5.42 -9.97
CA GLY A 30 0.78 5.99 -8.91
C GLY A 30 2.16 5.34 -8.85
N LYS A 31 2.22 4.00 -8.93
CA LYS A 31 3.50 3.26 -8.95
C LYS A 31 4.32 3.54 -10.22
N MET A 32 3.68 3.69 -11.37
CA MET A 32 4.35 4.05 -12.64
C MET A 32 4.91 5.48 -12.62
N MET A 33 4.30 6.36 -11.83
CA MET A 33 4.70 7.76 -11.68
C MET A 33 5.58 8.02 -10.46
N ASP A 34 6.05 6.96 -9.80
CA ASP A 34 6.90 7.04 -8.60
C ASP A 34 6.26 7.86 -7.47
N THR A 35 4.96 7.63 -7.25
CA THR A 35 4.19 8.26 -6.18
C THR A 35 3.49 7.21 -5.33
N THR A 36 2.98 7.62 -4.16
CA THR A 36 2.18 6.75 -3.29
C THR A 36 0.81 6.45 -3.87
N GLU A 37 0.22 5.30 -3.53
CA GLU A 37 -1.11 4.89 -3.99
C GLU A 37 -2.25 5.79 -3.47
N GLY A 38 -2.01 6.49 -2.39
CA GLY A 38 -2.96 7.36 -1.71
C GLY A 38 -2.26 8.28 -0.73
N ILE A 39 -2.91 8.58 0.37
CA ILE A 39 -2.36 9.45 1.42
C ILE A 39 -1.39 8.74 2.37
N HIS A 40 -1.26 7.42 2.24
CA HIS A 40 -0.38 6.60 3.08
C HIS A 40 0.96 6.32 2.39
N LYS A 41 1.99 6.25 3.21
CA LYS A 41 3.35 5.93 2.78
C LYS A 41 3.49 4.40 2.63
N PRO A 42 4.18 3.88 1.61
CA PRO A 42 4.48 2.45 1.51
C PRO A 42 5.32 1.96 2.69
N LEU A 43 5.27 0.66 2.99
CA LEU A 43 6.02 0.06 4.11
C LEU A 43 7.53 0.20 3.96
N SER A 44 8.04 0.14 2.72
CA SER A 44 9.45 0.32 2.43
C SER A 44 9.67 0.87 1.02
N LYS A 45 10.87 1.38 0.77
CA LYS A 45 11.28 1.90 -0.53
C LYS A 45 11.23 0.85 -1.63
N TYR A 46 11.56 -0.39 -1.30
CA TYR A 46 11.55 -1.52 -2.21
C TYR A 46 10.49 -2.52 -1.77
N ILE A 47 9.54 -2.79 -2.65
CA ILE A 47 8.49 -3.79 -2.40
C ILE A 47 8.37 -4.75 -3.58
N PHE A 48 7.87 -5.95 -3.31
CA PHE A 48 7.38 -6.85 -4.35
C PHE A 48 5.87 -6.67 -4.50
N ASN A 49 5.47 -6.22 -5.68
CA ASN A 49 4.05 -6.04 -6.01
C ASN A 49 3.54 -7.24 -6.81
N ASN A 50 2.52 -7.90 -6.29
CA ASN A 50 1.86 -9.01 -6.97
C ASN A 50 0.70 -8.47 -7.79
N ILE A 51 0.80 -8.58 -9.11
CA ILE A 51 -0.25 -8.16 -10.03
C ILE A 51 -0.91 -9.36 -10.71
N LEU A 52 -2.20 -9.25 -10.94
CA LEU A 52 -2.98 -10.28 -11.63
C LEU A 52 -2.98 -10.01 -13.13
N ILE A 53 -2.53 -10.98 -13.91
CA ILE A 53 -2.50 -10.89 -15.37
C ILE A 53 -3.28 -12.08 -15.95
N SER A 54 -4.23 -11.78 -16.83
CA SER A 54 -4.97 -12.84 -17.55
C SER A 54 -4.04 -13.69 -18.43
N LYS A 55 -4.24 -15.01 -18.42
CA LYS A 55 -3.51 -15.96 -19.30
C LYS A 55 -3.68 -15.66 -20.78
N ALA A 56 -4.76 -14.99 -21.17
CA ALA A 56 -4.99 -14.53 -22.54
C ALA A 56 -4.24 -13.22 -22.89
N SER A 57 -3.63 -12.55 -21.91
CA SER A 57 -2.90 -11.30 -22.16
C SER A 57 -1.50 -11.59 -22.72
N PRO A 58 -1.08 -10.90 -23.79
CA PRO A 58 0.29 -11.02 -24.30
C PRO A 58 1.35 -10.50 -23.32
N LEU A 59 0.96 -9.66 -22.35
CA LEU A 59 1.85 -9.17 -21.32
C LEU A 59 2.35 -10.26 -20.37
N LEU A 60 1.56 -11.33 -20.16
CA LEU A 60 1.99 -12.46 -19.35
C LEU A 60 3.21 -13.15 -19.97
N GLN A 61 3.15 -13.42 -21.27
CA GLN A 61 4.27 -14.06 -21.97
C GLN A 61 5.54 -13.21 -21.90
N VAL A 62 5.41 -11.90 -22.08
CA VAL A 62 6.55 -10.96 -21.98
C VAL A 62 7.15 -10.98 -20.57
N ALA A 63 6.31 -11.02 -19.53
CA ALA A 63 6.79 -11.08 -18.15
C ALA A 63 7.54 -12.38 -17.84
N ILE A 64 7.04 -13.52 -18.35
CA ILE A 64 7.67 -14.84 -18.22
C ILE A 64 9.02 -14.86 -18.94
N GLU A 65 9.09 -14.39 -20.17
CA GLU A 65 10.33 -14.31 -20.96
C GLU A 65 11.36 -13.37 -20.34
N ALA A 66 10.91 -12.32 -19.68
CA ALA A 66 11.76 -11.41 -18.90
C ALA A 66 12.25 -12.01 -17.57
N GLY A 67 11.77 -13.20 -17.20
CA GLY A 67 12.22 -13.92 -16.00
C GLY A 67 11.56 -13.47 -14.71
N TYR A 68 10.43 -12.76 -14.76
CA TYR A 68 9.70 -12.40 -13.55
C TYR A 68 9.07 -13.63 -12.90
N ARG A 69 9.07 -13.66 -11.55
CA ARG A 69 8.40 -14.71 -10.80
C ARG A 69 6.90 -14.66 -11.05
N HIS A 70 6.32 -15.82 -11.41
CA HIS A 70 4.89 -15.96 -11.63
C HIS A 70 4.36 -17.28 -11.04
N PHE A 71 3.08 -17.32 -10.72
CA PHE A 71 2.39 -18.50 -10.22
C PHE A 71 0.89 -18.40 -10.49
N GLU A 72 0.22 -19.55 -10.56
CA GLU A 72 -1.23 -19.60 -10.80
C GLU A 72 -2.00 -18.94 -9.65
N HIS A 73 -3.06 -18.21 -10.00
CA HIS A 73 -3.96 -17.66 -9.01
C HIS A 73 -4.75 -18.81 -8.32
N PRO A 74 -4.78 -18.89 -6.98
CA PRO A 74 -5.33 -20.04 -6.26
C PRO A 74 -6.84 -20.26 -6.46
N PHE A 75 -7.57 -19.22 -6.88
CA PHE A 75 -9.02 -19.26 -7.06
C PHE A 75 -9.50 -18.90 -8.46
N ASP A 76 -8.60 -18.49 -9.36
CA ASP A 76 -8.91 -18.11 -10.75
C ASP A 76 -7.93 -18.76 -11.71
N SER A 77 -8.36 -19.84 -12.36
CA SER A 77 -7.55 -20.58 -13.34
C SER A 77 -7.27 -19.81 -14.64
N THR A 78 -7.94 -18.69 -14.87
CA THR A 78 -7.80 -17.85 -16.08
C THR A 78 -6.71 -16.81 -15.97
N SER A 79 -6.14 -16.64 -14.78
CA SER A 79 -5.16 -15.60 -14.48
C SER A 79 -3.93 -16.16 -13.75
N GLU A 80 -2.82 -15.47 -13.86
CA GLU A 80 -1.60 -15.69 -13.10
C GLU A 80 -1.22 -14.45 -12.30
N ILE A 81 -0.58 -14.67 -11.17
CA ILE A 81 0.01 -13.63 -10.36
C ILE A 81 1.47 -13.47 -10.78
N VAL A 82 1.85 -12.27 -11.20
CA VAL A 82 3.23 -11.90 -11.53
C VAL A 82 3.77 -10.98 -10.45
N THR A 83 4.94 -11.31 -9.92
CA THR A 83 5.62 -10.53 -8.89
C THR A 83 6.60 -9.56 -9.53
N LEU A 84 6.32 -8.25 -9.40
CA LEU A 84 7.17 -7.19 -9.92
C LEU A 84 7.88 -6.46 -8.79
N PRO A 85 9.19 -6.20 -8.88
CA PRO A 85 9.89 -5.29 -7.98
C PRO A 85 9.46 -3.86 -8.27
N VAL A 86 9.15 -3.10 -7.22
CA VAL A 86 8.81 -1.67 -7.30
C VAL A 86 9.74 -0.90 -6.37
N CYS A 87 10.29 0.21 -6.85
CA CYS A 87 11.07 1.16 -6.08
C CYS A 87 10.32 2.50 -6.03
N PHE A 88 10.25 3.11 -4.86
CA PHE A 88 9.67 4.45 -4.66
C PHE A 88 10.82 5.47 -4.49
N GLU A 89 11.35 5.99 -5.58
CA GLU A 89 12.47 6.95 -5.53
C GLU A 89 12.03 8.35 -5.09
N GLY A 90 10.79 8.74 -5.44
CA GLY A 90 10.20 10.03 -5.08
C GLY A 90 9.67 10.12 -3.64
N VAL A 91 9.79 9.06 -2.84
CA VAL A 91 9.32 9.01 -1.46
C VAL A 91 10.48 8.91 -0.49
N GLU A 92 10.52 9.78 0.52
CA GLU A 92 11.54 9.74 1.57
C GLU A 92 11.19 8.65 2.60
N PHE A 93 12.19 7.84 2.95
CA PHE A 93 12.09 6.77 3.95
C PHE A 93 13.14 6.94 5.03
N ASP A 94 12.85 6.36 6.19
CA ASP A 94 13.78 6.32 7.30
C ASP A 94 14.74 5.14 7.14
N LYS A 95 16.00 5.35 7.53
CA LYS A 95 17.02 4.29 7.50
C LYS A 95 17.06 3.59 8.85
N VAL A 96 16.76 2.30 8.83
CA VAL A 96 16.79 1.44 10.02
C VAL A 96 17.85 0.37 9.85
N HIS A 97 18.77 0.30 10.79
CA HIS A 97 19.78 -0.74 10.83
C HIS A 97 19.20 -2.01 11.46
N VAL A 98 19.17 -3.10 10.70
CA VAL A 98 18.58 -4.36 11.14
C VAL A 98 19.63 -5.47 11.08
N LYS A 99 19.72 -6.22 12.17
CA LYS A 99 20.51 -7.44 12.25
C LYS A 99 19.59 -8.64 12.19
N ARG A 100 19.63 -9.39 11.09
CA ARG A 100 18.81 -10.59 10.92
C ARG A 100 19.65 -11.85 10.88
N LYS A 101 19.06 -12.93 11.34
CA LYS A 101 19.62 -14.27 11.30
C LYS A 101 19.21 -14.95 9.99
N VAL A 102 20.20 -15.34 9.19
CA VAL A 102 19.97 -16.01 7.90
C VAL A 102 20.55 -17.42 7.99
N LYS A 103 19.81 -18.40 7.49
CA LYS A 103 20.31 -19.75 7.31
C LYS A 103 20.98 -19.86 5.94
N THR A 104 22.28 -20.07 5.91
CA THR A 104 23.02 -20.26 4.67
C THR A 104 23.41 -21.72 4.54
N ILE A 105 23.17 -22.32 3.37
CA ILE A 105 23.62 -23.66 3.02
C ILE A 105 25.09 -23.54 2.55
N LEU A 106 26.02 -24.22 3.24
CA LEU A 106 27.40 -24.24 2.83
C LEU A 106 27.58 -25.13 1.59
N PRO A 107 28.24 -24.62 0.52
CA PRO A 107 28.40 -25.37 -0.73
C PRO A 107 29.32 -26.63 -0.59
N SER A 108 29.96 -26.81 0.55
CA SER A 108 31.01 -27.82 0.72
C SER A 108 30.59 -29.13 1.40
N THR A 109 29.34 -29.26 1.82
CA THR A 109 28.84 -30.47 2.48
C THR A 109 27.62 -31.04 1.73
N LEU A 110 27.76 -32.30 1.30
CA LEU A 110 26.69 -33.11 0.67
C LEU A 110 25.56 -33.46 1.65
N GLU A 111 25.64 -33.06 2.90
CA GLU A 111 24.69 -33.37 3.98
C GLU A 111 23.94 -32.15 4.53
N GLY A 112 23.86 -31.03 3.81
CA GLY A 112 22.90 -29.96 4.12
C GLY A 112 23.08 -29.25 5.48
N ASP A 113 24.29 -29.15 6.01
CA ASP A 113 24.59 -28.38 7.22
C ASP A 113 24.27 -26.89 6.99
N CYS A 114 23.25 -26.40 7.66
CA CYS A 114 22.86 -24.98 7.67
C CYS A 114 23.65 -24.26 8.76
N THR A 115 24.49 -23.32 8.38
CA THR A 115 25.06 -22.36 9.33
C THR A 115 24.17 -21.14 9.46
N GLU A 116 23.95 -20.70 10.70
CA GLU A 116 23.29 -19.47 11.00
C GLU A 116 24.31 -18.32 10.93
N VAL A 117 24.10 -17.43 9.98
CA VAL A 117 24.92 -16.22 9.77
C VAL A 117 24.05 -14.99 10.09
N PHE A 118 24.65 -14.01 10.74
CA PHE A 118 23.99 -12.72 10.94
C PHE A 118 24.35 -11.79 9.78
N GLU A 119 23.33 -11.30 9.10
CA GLU A 119 23.45 -10.21 8.13
C GLU A 119 23.03 -8.90 8.79
N GLU A 120 23.82 -7.86 8.58
CA GLU A 120 23.51 -6.49 8.96
C GLU A 120 23.08 -5.74 7.69
N LEU A 121 21.88 -5.17 7.71
CA LEU A 121 21.28 -4.51 6.57
C LEU A 121 20.72 -3.15 6.99
N ASP A 122 20.98 -2.14 6.16
CA ASP A 122 20.27 -0.86 6.26
C ASP A 122 19.02 -0.92 5.40
N LEU A 123 17.87 -0.83 6.05
CA LEU A 123 16.58 -0.85 5.38
C LEU A 123 16.01 0.57 5.31
N GLU A 124 15.46 0.95 4.16
CA GLU A 124 14.70 2.19 3.98
C GLU A 124 13.21 1.86 4.13
N VAL A 125 12.66 2.14 5.33
CA VAL A 125 11.31 1.74 5.74
C VAL A 125 10.49 2.90 6.25
N ASN A 126 9.18 2.72 6.30
CA ASN A 126 8.28 3.65 6.95
C ASN A 126 8.22 3.33 8.45
N VAL A 127 8.64 4.28 9.28
CA VAL A 127 8.58 4.19 10.75
C VAL A 127 7.51 5.12 11.34
N GLU A 128 6.63 5.66 10.50
CA GLU A 128 5.55 6.53 10.94
C GLU A 128 4.60 5.76 11.86
N SER A 129 4.23 6.35 13.00
CA SER A 129 3.29 5.72 13.92
C SER A 129 1.89 5.57 13.30
N ALA A 130 1.13 4.58 13.76
CA ALA A 130 -0.25 4.39 13.33
C ALA A 130 -1.11 5.62 13.64
N VAL A 131 -0.88 6.28 14.77
CA VAL A 131 -1.62 7.48 15.18
C VAL A 131 -1.33 8.66 14.25
N ASP A 132 -0.07 8.88 13.82
CA ASP A 132 0.27 9.94 12.86
C ASP A 132 -0.41 9.73 11.51
N GLN A 133 -0.49 8.46 11.05
CA GLN A 133 -1.20 8.10 9.83
C GLN A 133 -2.71 8.37 9.97
N LEU A 134 -3.30 8.07 11.12
CA LEU A 134 -4.71 8.34 11.43
C LEU A 134 -5.00 9.85 11.55
N GLU A 135 -4.10 10.64 12.12
CA GLU A 135 -4.23 12.11 12.16
C GLU A 135 -4.17 12.71 10.75
N ARG A 136 -3.32 12.19 9.87
CA ARG A 136 -3.31 12.58 8.45
C ARG A 136 -4.63 12.24 7.78
N TYR A 137 -5.18 11.06 8.02
CA TYR A 137 -6.50 10.68 7.51
C TYR A 137 -7.59 11.66 7.96
N LYS A 138 -7.63 11.96 9.26
CA LYS A 138 -8.58 12.93 9.84
C LYS A 138 -8.45 14.31 9.20
N LEU A 139 -7.22 14.79 8.99
CA LEU A 139 -6.97 16.07 8.33
C LEU A 139 -7.61 16.15 6.94
N TRP A 140 -7.51 15.06 6.16
CA TRP A 140 -8.11 14.98 4.84
C TRP A 140 -9.64 14.87 4.89
N MET A 141 -10.18 14.13 5.87
CA MET A 141 -11.62 14.01 6.09
C MET A 141 -12.23 15.35 6.49
N ASP A 142 -11.61 16.04 7.42
CA ASP A 142 -12.14 17.31 7.96
C ASP A 142 -12.06 18.48 6.96
N ASN A 143 -11.11 18.46 6.02
CA ASN A 143 -10.82 19.62 5.18
C ASN A 143 -11.10 19.43 3.69
N TYR A 144 -11.19 18.20 3.19
CA TYR A 144 -11.30 17.97 1.75
C TYR A 144 -12.39 16.99 1.34
N ALA A 145 -12.54 15.85 1.99
CA ALA A 145 -13.37 14.78 1.52
C ALA A 145 -14.78 14.81 2.12
N ASP A 146 -15.80 14.88 1.27
CA ASP A 146 -17.19 14.72 1.69
C ASP A 146 -17.57 13.25 1.89
N HIS A 147 -16.84 12.32 1.26
CA HIS A 147 -17.15 10.89 1.30
C HIS A 147 -16.13 10.18 2.17
N ASN A 148 -15.21 9.45 1.60
CA ASN A 148 -14.15 8.74 2.32
C ASN A 148 -12.79 9.01 1.70
N VAL A 149 -11.76 9.00 2.55
CA VAL A 149 -10.35 8.99 2.13
C VAL A 149 -9.85 7.57 2.29
N SER A 150 -9.38 6.95 1.21
CA SER A 150 -8.80 5.62 1.29
C SER A 150 -7.41 5.66 1.90
N ILE A 151 -7.23 4.90 2.98
CA ILE A 151 -5.95 4.74 3.67
C ILE A 151 -5.77 3.29 4.10
N THR A 152 -4.52 2.83 4.06
CA THR A 152 -4.07 1.63 4.76
C THR A 152 -3.05 2.06 5.80
N VAL A 153 -3.38 1.88 7.07
CA VAL A 153 -2.52 2.20 8.21
C VAL A 153 -1.66 0.99 8.53
N SER A 154 -0.36 1.17 8.42
CA SER A 154 0.60 0.18 8.91
C SER A 154 0.84 0.38 10.40
N TYR A 155 0.87 -0.71 11.16
CA TYR A 155 1.02 -0.62 12.62
C TYR A 155 1.81 -1.82 13.17
N SER A 156 2.36 -1.63 14.36
CA SER A 156 2.88 -2.72 15.17
C SER A 156 1.91 -3.10 16.28
N VAL A 157 2.00 -4.33 16.79
CA VAL A 157 1.04 -4.86 17.77
C VAL A 157 1.00 -4.04 19.06
N ASP A 158 2.10 -3.45 19.44
CA ASP A 158 2.25 -2.59 20.62
C ASP A 158 1.51 -1.23 20.49
N GLU A 159 1.18 -0.79 19.27
CA GLU A 159 0.39 0.42 19.03
C GLU A 159 -1.13 0.19 19.14
N SER A 160 -1.58 -1.04 19.35
CA SER A 160 -3.00 -1.41 19.31
C SER A 160 -3.87 -0.65 20.30
N GLU A 161 -3.37 -0.41 21.51
CA GLU A 161 -4.11 0.35 22.55
C GLU A 161 -4.29 1.81 22.13
N GLU A 162 -3.25 2.45 21.61
CA GLU A 162 -3.29 3.83 21.14
C GLU A 162 -4.23 4.00 19.94
N ILE A 163 -4.23 3.03 19.02
CA ILE A 163 -5.17 2.99 17.88
C ILE A 163 -6.61 2.93 18.37
N VAL A 164 -6.93 2.04 19.32
CA VAL A 164 -8.28 1.90 19.88
C VAL A 164 -8.71 3.19 20.58
N GLU A 165 -7.83 3.80 21.37
CA GLU A 165 -8.11 5.06 22.03
C GLU A 165 -8.37 6.19 21.02
N TRP A 166 -7.55 6.27 19.97
CA TRP A 166 -7.73 7.25 18.90
C TRP A 166 -9.07 7.07 18.18
N LEU A 167 -9.44 5.85 17.83
CA LEU A 167 -10.71 5.53 17.16
C LEU A 167 -11.91 5.92 18.03
N HIS A 168 -11.86 5.64 19.33
CA HIS A 168 -12.91 6.05 20.26
C HIS A 168 -13.07 7.57 20.35
N LYS A 169 -11.95 8.28 20.48
CA LYS A 169 -11.94 9.73 20.59
C LYS A 169 -12.43 10.43 19.31
N ASN A 170 -12.16 9.85 18.15
CA ASN A 170 -12.44 10.45 16.84
C ASN A 170 -13.56 9.72 16.09
N TRP A 171 -14.48 9.07 16.79
CA TRP A 171 -15.52 8.23 16.20
C TRP A 171 -16.31 8.91 15.09
N ASP A 172 -16.62 10.19 15.23
CA ASP A 172 -17.41 10.96 14.28
C ASP A 172 -16.61 11.51 13.08
N HIS A 173 -15.28 11.29 13.06
CA HIS A 173 -14.37 11.83 12.05
C HIS A 173 -13.91 10.81 11.00
N PHE A 174 -14.30 9.55 11.11
CA PHE A 174 -13.89 8.55 10.13
C PHE A 174 -15.05 7.70 9.62
N VAL A 175 -14.93 7.24 8.37
CA VAL A 175 -15.90 6.37 7.69
C VAL A 175 -15.37 4.94 7.61
N GLY A 176 -14.11 4.79 7.25
CA GLY A 176 -13.48 3.48 7.17
C GLY A 176 -11.96 3.59 6.98
N VAL A 177 -11.23 2.75 7.71
CA VAL A 177 -9.77 2.64 7.70
C VAL A 177 -9.40 1.18 7.58
N SER A 178 -8.39 0.86 6.75
CA SER A 178 -7.79 -0.46 6.65
C SER A 178 -6.49 -0.50 7.44
N PHE A 179 -6.21 -1.63 8.10
CA PHE A 179 -4.98 -1.85 8.86
C PHE A 179 -4.17 -2.99 8.26
N LEU A 180 -2.84 -2.88 8.31
CA LEU A 180 -1.89 -3.86 7.77
C LEU A 180 -0.75 -4.11 8.76
#